data_8d046d077576fc7d776510b7bf753a58
#
_entry.id   8d046d077576fc7d776510b7bf753a58
#
_cell.length_a   1.000
_cell.length_b   1.000
_cell.length_c   1.000
_cell.angle_alpha   90.00
_cell.angle_beta   90.00
_cell.angle_gamma   90.00
#
_symmetry.space_group_name_H-M   'P 1'
#
loop_
_entity.id
_entity.type
_entity.pdbx_description
1 polymer ?
#
loop_
_entity_poly.entity_id
_entity_poly.type
_entity_poly.pdbx_seq_one_letter_code
_entity_poly.pdbx_strand_id
1 'polypeptide(L)'
;GRMNPLVLGIDFGTSNSAAALIDAQGQLQVIPLDGARAEMPTALFFASETHTVLYGSEAMQAYLNGTEGRLLRSLKSLLGSRLMDEYTAVGDKSIRFFDIVVLFFKELKRRCEVHVGQPLTHAVLGRPVHFVDDSPERDALAQETLGRAAMEAGFTHIAYQLEPIAAALDYEQRVDKETIALVVDIGGGTSDFTVIRLNPERSTLSDRSADILATTGVHIGGTDFDRLLDLSTVMPYLGYKHVGTGGRIVPSSVFFDLSSWHLIHQAYTRKAMHFAKELWTDYTDQALHRRLMDALEEQHGHRMLASVEAAKIACSISGDSATVHLDFLDRTLHPTIDAQSMEQTLHDSIHQVVQCAQACVAAAGLQGVDAVYLTGGSSALRTLIEALRQAMP
;
A
#
# COMPACT_ATOMS: atom_id res chain seq x y z
N GLY A 1 5.45 41.99 10.88
CA GLY A 1 5.80 40.75 11.56
C GLY A 1 6.19 39.67 10.55
N ARG A 2 7.19 38.88 10.90
CA ARG A 2 7.59 37.74 10.07
C ARG A 2 6.50 36.67 10.14
N MET A 3 5.92 36.30 9.01
CA MET A 3 5.01 35.19 8.95
C MET A 3 5.80 33.89 9.05
N ASN A 4 5.34 32.97 9.90
CA ASN A 4 5.94 31.64 9.96
C ASN A 4 5.69 30.94 8.61
N PRO A 5 6.68 30.19 8.10
CA PRO A 5 6.47 29.45 6.87
C PRO A 5 5.38 28.40 7.08
N LEU A 6 4.63 28.14 6.01
CA LEU A 6 3.64 27.06 6.02
C LEU A 6 4.35 25.71 6.10
N VAL A 7 3.78 24.82 6.90
CA VAL A 7 4.32 23.46 7.05
C VAL A 7 3.37 22.47 6.40
N LEU A 8 3.90 21.60 5.57
CA LEU A 8 3.16 20.57 4.87
C LEU A 8 3.42 19.23 5.56
N GLY A 9 2.37 18.60 6.05
CA GLY A 9 2.45 17.20 6.49
C GLY A 9 2.24 16.27 5.31
N ILE A 10 3.12 15.29 5.15
CA ILE A 10 3.06 14.32 4.05
C ILE A 10 3.03 12.90 4.60
N ASP A 11 2.03 12.14 4.16
CA ASP A 11 1.95 10.71 4.37
C ASP A 11 2.26 10.02 3.04
N PHE A 12 3.47 9.47 2.91
CA PHE A 12 3.90 8.69 1.76
C PHE A 12 3.61 7.23 2.05
N GLY A 13 2.43 6.76 1.65
CA GLY A 13 2.02 5.38 1.88
C GLY A 13 2.39 4.43 0.75
N THR A 14 2.36 3.14 1.03
CA THR A 14 2.64 2.10 0.02
C THR A 14 1.61 2.14 -1.11
N SER A 15 0.34 2.25 -0.78
CA SER A 15 -0.75 2.27 -1.75
C SER A 15 -1.23 3.67 -2.09
N ASN A 16 -1.33 4.54 -1.10
CA ASN A 16 -1.85 5.89 -1.27
C ASN A 16 -1.01 6.88 -0.47
N SER A 17 -0.97 8.11 -0.96
CA SER A 17 -0.30 9.23 -0.31
C SER A 17 -1.29 10.36 -0.05
N ALA A 18 -1.05 11.12 0.99
CA ALA A 18 -1.89 12.24 1.41
C ALA A 18 -1.03 13.39 1.91
N ALA A 19 -1.59 14.60 1.89
CA ALA A 19 -0.92 15.77 2.41
C ALA A 19 -1.92 16.71 3.10
N ALA A 20 -1.42 17.45 4.09
CA ALA A 20 -2.21 18.44 4.80
C ALA A 20 -1.34 19.61 5.23
N LEU A 21 -1.90 20.81 5.26
CA LEU A 21 -1.24 21.93 5.91
C LEU A 21 -1.40 21.81 7.43
N ILE A 22 -0.33 22.11 8.14
CA ILE A 22 -0.31 22.12 9.60
C ILE A 22 -0.31 23.58 10.03
N ASP A 23 -1.35 24.01 10.74
CA ASP A 23 -1.42 25.39 11.23
C ASP A 23 -0.61 25.57 12.53
N ALA A 24 -0.56 26.82 13.02
CA ALA A 24 0.20 27.16 14.23
C ALA A 24 -0.31 26.45 15.50
N GLN A 25 -1.57 26.00 15.50
CA GLN A 25 -2.18 25.25 16.59
C GLN A 25 -2.05 23.73 16.42
N GLY A 26 -1.35 23.28 15.35
CA GLY A 26 -1.18 21.86 15.05
C GLY A 26 -2.37 21.21 14.38
N GLN A 27 -3.38 21.99 13.97
CA GLN A 27 -4.54 21.44 13.26
C GLN A 27 -4.21 21.20 11.79
N LEU A 28 -4.81 20.16 11.24
CA LEU A 28 -4.56 19.74 9.87
C LEU A 28 -5.64 20.25 8.93
N GLN A 29 -5.22 20.86 7.83
CA GLN A 29 -6.09 21.20 6.70
C GLN A 29 -5.73 20.30 5.53
N VAL A 30 -6.59 19.33 5.24
CA VAL A 30 -6.34 18.33 4.20
C VAL A 30 -6.30 18.98 2.84
N ILE A 31 -5.30 18.61 2.03
CA ILE A 31 -5.16 19.08 0.64
C ILE A 31 -5.69 17.98 -0.29
N PRO A 32 -6.64 18.31 -1.18
CA PRO A 32 -7.08 17.36 -2.21
C PRO A 32 -5.98 17.18 -3.24
N LEU A 33 -5.31 16.03 -3.22
CA LEU A 33 -4.18 15.74 -4.10
C LEU A 33 -4.58 15.23 -5.47
N ASP A 34 -5.74 14.58 -5.58
CA ASP A 34 -6.14 13.86 -6.78
C ASP A 34 -7.57 14.25 -7.17
N GLY A 35 -7.69 15.35 -7.89
CA GLY A 35 -8.98 15.99 -8.13
C GLY A 35 -9.58 16.46 -6.81
N ALA A 36 -10.78 16.01 -6.47
CA ALA A 36 -11.43 16.31 -5.20
C ALA A 36 -11.05 15.34 -4.08
N ARG A 37 -10.29 14.28 -4.39
CA ARG A 37 -9.91 13.25 -3.42
C ARG A 37 -8.72 13.71 -2.57
N ALA A 38 -8.79 13.44 -1.28
CA ALA A 38 -7.69 13.70 -0.37
C ALA A 38 -6.49 12.80 -0.65
N GLU A 39 -6.74 11.52 -0.89
CA GLU A 39 -5.69 10.55 -1.16
C GLU A 39 -5.39 10.44 -2.66
N MET A 40 -4.11 10.23 -2.96
CA MET A 40 -3.62 9.97 -4.31
C MET A 40 -2.92 8.61 -4.33
N PRO A 41 -3.25 7.72 -5.29
CA PRO A 41 -2.47 6.49 -5.43
C PRO A 41 -0.98 6.80 -5.55
N THR A 42 -0.15 6.08 -4.80
CA THR A 42 1.31 6.19 -4.86
C THR A 42 1.79 5.41 -6.09
N ALA A 43 1.54 5.99 -7.25
CA ALA A 43 1.76 5.34 -8.53
C ALA A 43 2.24 6.33 -9.58
N LEU A 44 3.13 5.85 -10.46
CA LEU A 44 3.61 6.55 -11.64
C LEU A 44 3.39 5.66 -12.86
N PHE A 45 3.08 6.28 -13.99
CA PHE A 45 2.98 5.59 -15.26
C PHE A 45 3.82 6.33 -16.30
N PHE A 46 4.80 5.63 -16.86
CA PHE A 46 5.66 6.17 -17.90
C PHE A 46 5.05 5.78 -19.25
N ALA A 47 4.41 6.74 -19.91
CA ALA A 47 3.75 6.53 -21.19
C ALA A 47 4.80 6.50 -22.31
N SER A 48 4.79 5.43 -23.14
CA SER A 48 5.81 5.21 -24.15
C SER A 48 5.68 6.16 -25.34
N GLU A 49 4.47 6.39 -25.83
CA GLU A 49 4.24 7.20 -27.04
C GLU A 49 4.49 8.69 -26.80
N THR A 50 4.00 9.22 -25.70
CA THR A 50 4.08 10.65 -25.38
C THR A 50 5.34 11.01 -24.60
N HIS A 51 6.09 10.03 -24.11
CA HIS A 51 7.25 10.24 -23.22
C HIS A 51 6.90 11.06 -21.98
N THR A 52 5.66 10.97 -21.53
CA THR A 52 5.17 11.69 -20.35
C THR A 52 5.06 10.77 -19.16
N VAL A 53 5.09 11.35 -17.97
CA VAL A 53 4.88 10.64 -16.71
C VAL A 53 3.53 11.06 -16.15
N LEU A 54 2.69 10.08 -15.85
CA LEU A 54 1.40 10.27 -15.19
C LEU A 54 1.49 9.83 -13.75
N TYR A 55 0.69 10.43 -12.88
CA TYR A 55 0.75 10.21 -11.44
C TYR A 55 -0.65 9.92 -10.87
N GLY A 56 -0.69 9.16 -9.78
CA GLY A 56 -1.93 8.94 -9.05
C GLY A 56 -3.00 8.23 -9.86
N SER A 57 -4.22 8.72 -9.80
CA SER A 57 -5.36 8.13 -10.52
C SER A 57 -5.17 8.11 -12.03
N GLU A 58 -4.54 9.14 -12.60
CA GLU A 58 -4.24 9.17 -14.03
C GLU A 58 -3.29 8.06 -14.44
N ALA A 59 -2.29 7.76 -13.59
CA ALA A 59 -1.37 6.65 -13.81
C ALA A 59 -2.12 5.32 -13.84
N MET A 60 -3.00 5.10 -12.88
CA MET A 60 -3.81 3.90 -12.79
C MET A 60 -4.76 3.77 -13.97
N GLN A 61 -5.41 4.87 -14.37
CA GLN A 61 -6.33 4.90 -15.50
C GLN A 61 -5.63 4.60 -16.82
N ALA A 62 -4.47 5.19 -17.06
CA ALA A 62 -3.70 4.92 -18.28
C ALA A 62 -3.37 3.44 -18.40
N TYR A 63 -2.95 2.85 -17.30
CA TYR A 63 -2.66 1.42 -17.29
C TYR A 63 -3.92 0.58 -17.55
N LEU A 64 -5.02 0.86 -16.85
CA LEU A 64 -6.28 0.13 -17.00
C LEU A 64 -6.89 0.28 -18.41
N ASN A 65 -6.64 1.40 -19.06
CA ASN A 65 -7.10 1.65 -20.44
C ASN A 65 -6.21 1.00 -21.49
N GLY A 66 -5.16 0.29 -21.09
CA GLY A 66 -4.26 -0.39 -22.01
C GLY A 66 -3.26 0.53 -22.71
N THR A 67 -3.04 1.74 -22.19
CA THR A 67 -2.02 2.64 -22.72
C THR A 67 -0.65 1.99 -22.62
N GLU A 68 0.14 2.07 -23.69
CA GLU A 68 1.47 1.47 -23.70
C GLU A 68 2.40 2.27 -22.78
N GLY A 69 3.06 1.55 -21.87
CA GLY A 69 3.97 2.15 -20.91
C GLY A 69 4.20 1.27 -19.71
N ARG A 70 4.79 1.85 -18.66
CA ARG A 70 5.13 1.13 -17.45
C ARG A 70 4.53 1.76 -16.21
N LEU A 71 3.78 0.97 -15.44
CA LEU A 71 3.24 1.33 -14.14
C LEU A 71 4.23 0.95 -13.03
N LEU A 72 4.46 1.87 -12.10
CA LEU A 72 5.25 1.66 -10.90
C LEU A 72 4.41 1.99 -9.67
N ARG A 73 4.37 1.06 -8.72
CA ARG A 73 3.62 1.18 -7.46
C ARG A 73 4.45 0.60 -6.31
N SER A 74 3.96 0.81 -5.10
CA SER A 74 4.51 0.20 -3.87
C SER A 74 5.96 0.57 -3.59
N LEU A 75 6.37 1.77 -3.98
CA LEU A 75 7.77 2.21 -3.85
C LEU A 75 8.23 2.36 -2.39
N LYS A 76 7.29 2.60 -1.47
CA LYS A 76 7.63 2.72 -0.04
C LYS A 76 8.25 1.43 0.51
N SER A 77 7.84 0.28 -0.01
CA SER A 77 8.36 -1.01 0.43
C SER A 77 9.85 -1.21 0.10
N LEU A 78 10.41 -0.39 -0.80
CA LEU A 78 11.81 -0.45 -1.17
C LEU A 78 12.71 0.39 -0.24
N LEU A 79 12.13 1.26 0.58
CA LEU A 79 12.89 2.07 1.52
C LEU A 79 13.65 1.15 2.50
N GLY A 80 14.90 1.48 2.75
CA GLY A 80 15.76 0.66 3.59
C GLY A 80 16.36 -0.56 2.90
N SER A 81 16.12 -0.73 1.60
CA SER A 81 16.72 -1.80 0.81
C SER A 81 17.76 -1.24 -0.18
N ARG A 82 18.63 -2.11 -0.66
CA ARG A 82 19.63 -1.75 -1.68
C ARG A 82 18.98 -1.51 -3.04
N LEU A 83 17.76 -1.97 -3.25
CA LEU A 83 17.04 -1.79 -4.50
C LEU A 83 16.80 -0.31 -4.84
N MET A 84 16.80 0.57 -3.84
CA MET A 84 16.64 2.01 -4.08
C MET A 84 17.71 2.60 -4.99
N ASP A 85 18.93 2.06 -4.97
CA ASP A 85 20.02 2.52 -5.80
C ASP A 85 20.11 1.77 -7.14
N GLU A 86 19.27 0.77 -7.34
CA GLU A 86 19.24 0.02 -8.59
C GLU A 86 18.38 0.72 -9.63
N TYR A 87 18.63 0.37 -10.90
CA TYR A 87 17.94 0.93 -12.04
C TYR A 87 16.87 -0.03 -12.54
N THR A 88 15.80 0.56 -13.06
CA THR A 88 14.72 -0.21 -13.70
C THR A 88 14.50 0.33 -15.11
N ALA A 89 14.09 -0.56 -16.02
CA ALA A 89 13.83 -0.19 -17.39
C ALA A 89 12.50 0.56 -17.52
N VAL A 90 12.53 1.68 -18.24
CA VAL A 90 11.35 2.48 -18.58
C VAL A 90 11.46 2.79 -20.08
N GLY A 91 10.80 1.97 -20.91
CA GLY A 91 10.96 2.03 -22.36
C GLY A 91 12.39 1.64 -22.74
N ASP A 92 13.05 2.49 -23.52
CA ASP A 92 14.44 2.32 -23.94
C ASP A 92 15.45 2.93 -22.95
N LYS A 93 14.97 3.49 -21.85
CA LYS A 93 15.78 4.15 -20.82
C LYS A 93 15.81 3.36 -19.53
N SER A 94 16.78 3.67 -18.67
CA SER A 94 16.83 3.17 -17.30
C SER A 94 16.74 4.34 -16.34
N ILE A 95 16.00 4.17 -15.26
CA ILE A 95 15.88 5.17 -14.21
C ILE A 95 16.09 4.48 -12.85
N ARG A 96 16.78 5.16 -11.95
CA ARG A 96 17.02 4.65 -10.60
C ARG A 96 15.73 4.74 -9.79
N PHE A 97 15.45 3.73 -8.96
CA PHE A 97 14.26 3.74 -8.12
C PHE A 97 14.17 4.96 -7.22
N PHE A 98 15.31 5.38 -6.65
CA PHE A 98 15.36 6.60 -5.85
C PHE A 98 14.84 7.83 -6.63
N ASP A 99 15.26 7.96 -7.89
CA ASP A 99 14.83 9.09 -8.73
C ASP A 99 13.33 9.03 -9.07
N ILE A 100 12.76 7.83 -9.13
CA ILE A 100 11.31 7.66 -9.30
C ILE A 100 10.56 8.18 -8.07
N VAL A 101 11.06 7.89 -6.87
CA VAL A 101 10.48 8.43 -5.63
C VAL A 101 10.57 9.95 -5.61
N VAL A 102 11.70 10.51 -6.06
CA VAL A 102 11.88 11.96 -6.17
C VAL A 102 10.84 12.57 -7.12
N LEU A 103 10.60 11.94 -8.27
CA LEU A 103 9.57 12.40 -9.22
C LEU A 103 8.20 12.46 -8.56
N PHE A 104 7.85 11.44 -7.79
CA PHE A 104 6.57 11.39 -7.08
C PHE A 104 6.46 12.53 -6.07
N PHE A 105 7.50 12.77 -5.28
CA PHE A 105 7.52 13.88 -4.31
C PHE A 105 7.44 15.25 -5.00
N LYS A 106 8.10 15.40 -6.15
CA LYS A 106 8.00 16.65 -6.94
C LYS A 106 6.57 16.92 -7.38
N GLU A 107 5.87 15.89 -7.86
CA GLU A 107 4.48 16.04 -8.30
C GLU A 107 3.55 16.33 -7.12
N LEU A 108 3.74 15.63 -6.00
CA LEU A 108 2.97 15.87 -4.78
C LEU A 108 3.15 17.33 -4.32
N LYS A 109 4.39 17.78 -4.27
CA LYS A 109 4.74 19.17 -3.89
C LYS A 109 4.06 20.17 -4.83
N ARG A 110 4.15 19.94 -6.14
CA ARG A 110 3.52 20.80 -7.16
C ARG A 110 2.01 20.90 -6.95
N ARG A 111 1.34 19.78 -6.71
CA ARG A 111 -0.12 19.75 -6.48
C ARG A 111 -0.50 20.53 -5.22
N CYS A 112 0.30 20.36 -4.17
CA CYS A 112 0.09 21.11 -2.93
C CYS A 112 0.29 22.62 -3.14
N GLU A 113 1.34 23.01 -3.84
CA GLU A 113 1.64 24.42 -4.11
C GLU A 113 0.57 25.08 -4.99
N VAL A 114 0.04 24.37 -5.98
CA VAL A 114 -1.07 24.85 -6.80
C VAL A 114 -2.31 25.10 -5.94
N HIS A 115 -2.62 24.17 -5.05
CA HIS A 115 -3.79 24.29 -4.17
C HIS A 115 -3.65 25.44 -3.17
N VAL A 116 -2.48 25.57 -2.57
CA VAL A 116 -2.20 26.58 -1.54
C VAL A 116 -1.95 27.95 -2.14
N GLY A 117 -1.41 28.02 -3.36
CA GLY A 117 -1.13 29.26 -4.06
C GLY A 117 0.22 29.88 -3.74
N GLN A 118 1.14 29.14 -3.12
CA GLN A 118 2.48 29.62 -2.80
C GLN A 118 3.47 28.47 -2.70
N PRO A 119 4.78 28.76 -2.82
CA PRO A 119 5.81 27.72 -2.62
C PRO A 119 5.79 27.15 -1.20
N LEU A 120 6.08 25.87 -1.09
CA LEU A 120 6.16 25.16 0.18
C LEU A 120 7.57 24.60 0.36
N THR A 121 8.23 24.97 1.45
CA THR A 121 9.63 24.61 1.71
C THR A 121 9.79 23.74 2.94
N HIS A 122 8.80 23.68 3.81
CA HIS A 122 8.84 22.96 5.08
C HIS A 122 7.92 21.76 5.02
N ALA A 123 8.43 20.59 5.34
CA ALA A 123 7.65 19.36 5.34
C ALA A 123 7.86 18.58 6.63
N VAL A 124 6.79 17.99 7.14
CA VAL A 124 6.83 16.97 8.18
C VAL A 124 6.45 15.67 7.50
N LEU A 125 7.37 14.72 7.49
CA LEU A 125 7.16 13.42 6.86
C LEU A 125 6.67 12.44 7.91
N GLY A 126 5.53 11.82 7.65
CA GLY A 126 5.04 10.72 8.48
C GLY A 126 5.97 9.51 8.34
N ARG A 127 6.21 8.83 9.45
CA ARG A 127 6.95 7.57 9.43
C ARG A 127 6.30 6.57 10.38
N PRO A 128 6.34 5.27 10.04
CA PRO A 128 5.94 4.24 11.00
C PRO A 128 6.94 4.22 12.15
N VAL A 129 6.59 3.57 13.26
CA VAL A 129 7.54 3.40 14.37
C VAL A 129 8.78 2.66 13.87
N HIS A 130 8.58 1.63 13.03
CA HIS A 130 9.66 0.92 12.36
C HIS A 130 9.37 0.78 10.88
N PHE A 131 10.24 1.32 10.02
CA PHE A 131 10.22 1.03 8.57
C PHE A 131 10.63 -0.42 8.30
N VAL A 132 11.59 -0.90 9.08
CA VAL A 132 12.16 -2.24 8.95
C VAL A 132 12.25 -2.83 10.35
N ASP A 133 11.67 -4.02 10.53
CA ASP A 133 11.73 -4.73 11.80
C ASP A 133 13.10 -5.38 11.97
N ASP A 134 13.57 -5.44 13.21
CA ASP A 134 14.79 -6.15 13.62
C ASP A 134 16.09 -5.68 12.92
N SER A 135 16.08 -4.51 12.31
CA SER A 135 17.28 -3.92 11.71
C SER A 135 17.31 -2.40 11.89
N PRO A 136 17.90 -1.92 13.00
CA PRO A 136 18.02 -0.47 13.23
C PRO A 136 18.77 0.26 12.10
N GLU A 137 19.75 -0.38 11.49
CA GLU A 137 20.52 0.21 10.39
C GLU A 137 19.65 0.42 9.15
N ARG A 138 18.86 -0.57 8.78
CA ARG A 138 17.98 -0.49 7.62
C ARG A 138 16.82 0.47 7.89
N ASP A 139 16.33 0.52 9.12
CA ASP A 139 15.29 1.45 9.52
C ASP A 139 15.79 2.90 9.39
N ALA A 140 17.00 3.19 9.89
CA ALA A 140 17.62 4.50 9.75
C ALA A 140 17.86 4.86 8.28
N LEU A 141 18.29 3.90 7.47
CA LEU A 141 18.48 4.10 6.03
C LEU A 141 17.17 4.46 5.34
N ALA A 142 16.07 3.81 5.71
CA ALA A 142 14.75 4.10 5.15
C ALA A 142 14.33 5.55 5.45
N GLN A 143 14.51 6.00 6.68
CA GLN A 143 14.21 7.38 7.06
C GLN A 143 15.08 8.36 6.29
N GLU A 144 16.38 8.11 6.22
CA GLU A 144 17.34 8.97 5.49
C GLU A 144 16.97 9.05 4.02
N THR A 145 16.65 7.93 3.40
CA THR A 145 16.27 7.88 1.98
C THR A 145 15.02 8.69 1.70
N LEU A 146 14.00 8.54 2.56
CA LEU A 146 12.75 9.31 2.47
C LEU A 146 13.03 10.82 2.55
N GLY A 147 13.83 11.24 3.52
CA GLY A 147 14.20 12.64 3.70
C GLY A 147 15.01 13.19 2.53
N ARG A 148 15.95 12.41 2.00
CA ARG A 148 16.74 12.81 0.82
C ARG A 148 15.85 12.99 -0.40
N ALA A 149 14.89 12.10 -0.62
CA ALA A 149 13.94 12.22 -1.74
C ALA A 149 13.13 13.50 -1.63
N ALA A 150 12.64 13.82 -0.45
CA ALA A 150 11.89 15.05 -0.21
C ALA A 150 12.78 16.29 -0.43
N MET A 151 14.03 16.27 0.01
CA MET A 151 14.96 17.38 -0.20
C MET A 151 15.25 17.58 -1.68
N GLU A 152 15.49 16.52 -2.43
CA GLU A 152 15.73 16.63 -3.87
C GLU A 152 14.48 17.11 -4.62
N ALA A 153 13.31 16.86 -4.08
CA ALA A 153 12.06 17.38 -4.63
C ALA A 153 11.86 18.88 -4.39
N GLY A 154 12.65 19.48 -3.47
CA GLY A 154 12.64 20.91 -3.22
C GLY A 154 12.25 21.36 -1.82
N PHE A 155 11.99 20.42 -0.90
CA PHE A 155 11.79 20.78 0.50
C PHE A 155 13.15 21.02 1.16
N THR A 156 13.29 22.15 1.85
CA THR A 156 14.56 22.55 2.47
C THR A 156 14.62 22.30 3.97
N HIS A 157 13.46 22.18 4.61
CA HIS A 157 13.33 21.90 6.03
C HIS A 157 12.45 20.69 6.23
N ILE A 158 13.01 19.63 6.79
CA ILE A 158 12.32 18.35 6.94
C ILE A 158 12.38 17.91 8.40
N ALA A 159 11.22 17.57 8.92
CA ALA A 159 11.08 16.90 10.22
C ALA A 159 10.28 15.61 10.00
N TYR A 160 10.29 14.75 11.00
CA TYR A 160 9.56 13.48 10.98
C TYR A 160 8.58 13.42 12.12
N GLN A 161 7.46 12.76 11.89
CA GLN A 161 6.49 12.48 12.93
C GLN A 161 6.05 11.04 12.85
N LEU A 162 5.98 10.37 13.99
CA LEU A 162 5.49 8.99 14.05
C LEU A 162 4.02 8.95 13.64
N GLU A 163 3.69 8.10 12.67
CA GLU A 163 2.33 7.99 12.13
C GLU A 163 1.28 7.69 13.22
N PRO A 164 1.54 6.81 14.23
CA PRO A 164 0.58 6.57 15.29
C PRO A 164 0.28 7.82 16.12
N ILE A 165 1.27 8.67 16.32
CA ILE A 165 1.07 9.93 17.06
C ILE A 165 0.21 10.89 16.24
N ALA A 166 0.50 11.02 14.93
CA ALA A 166 -0.29 11.88 14.06
C ALA A 166 -1.76 11.44 14.04
N ALA A 167 -2.02 10.13 13.92
CA ALA A 167 -3.36 9.59 13.97
C ALA A 167 -4.03 9.84 15.33
N ALA A 168 -3.29 9.66 16.41
CA ALA A 168 -3.81 9.78 17.76
C ALA A 168 -4.18 11.22 18.13
N LEU A 169 -3.47 12.21 17.62
CA LEU A 169 -3.75 13.63 17.93
C LEU A 169 -5.18 14.03 17.56
N ASP A 170 -5.70 13.49 16.47
CA ASP A 170 -7.07 13.73 16.04
C ASP A 170 -8.09 13.15 17.04
N TYR A 171 -7.81 11.97 17.56
CA TYR A 171 -8.69 11.30 18.53
C TYR A 171 -8.56 11.86 19.93
N GLU A 172 -7.38 12.35 20.30
CA GLU A 172 -7.12 12.89 21.64
C GLU A 172 -8.03 14.06 21.99
N GLN A 173 -8.38 14.87 21.00
CA GLN A 173 -9.30 16.00 21.20
C GLN A 173 -10.72 15.56 21.53
N ARG A 174 -11.07 14.30 21.26
CA ARG A 174 -12.42 13.75 21.47
C ARG A 174 -12.56 12.99 22.79
N VAL A 175 -11.46 12.75 23.49
CA VAL A 175 -11.52 12.03 24.76
C VAL A 175 -11.65 13.03 25.91
N ASP A 176 -12.43 12.67 26.94
CA ASP A 176 -12.70 13.53 28.10
C ASP A 176 -11.68 13.32 29.21
N LYS A 177 -11.02 12.19 29.22
CA LYS A 177 -10.11 11.75 30.27
C LYS A 177 -8.98 10.92 29.68
N GLU A 178 -7.99 10.57 30.49
CA GLU A 178 -6.94 9.68 30.08
C GLU A 178 -7.52 8.38 29.52
N THR A 179 -7.13 8.04 28.30
CA THR A 179 -7.63 6.90 27.55
C THR A 179 -6.44 6.11 27.01
N ILE A 180 -6.42 4.82 27.26
CA ILE A 180 -5.44 3.92 26.65
C ILE A 180 -6.06 3.38 25.37
N ALA A 181 -5.41 3.68 24.24
CA ALA A 181 -5.91 3.31 22.92
C ALA A 181 -4.94 2.41 22.18
N LEU A 182 -5.48 1.50 21.38
CA LEU A 182 -4.74 0.76 20.37
C LEU A 182 -4.98 1.43 19.02
N VAL A 183 -3.92 1.96 18.41
CA VAL A 183 -3.96 2.48 17.05
C VAL A 183 -3.55 1.37 16.11
N VAL A 184 -4.44 1.04 15.17
CA VAL A 184 -4.25 -0.01 14.17
C VAL A 184 -4.08 0.67 12.81
N ASP A 185 -2.90 0.54 12.24
CA ASP A 185 -2.58 1.11 10.92
C ASP A 185 -2.36 -0.03 9.92
N ILE A 186 -3.35 -0.25 9.06
CA ILE A 186 -3.28 -1.27 8.01
C ILE A 186 -2.95 -0.58 6.70
N GLY A 187 -1.67 -0.59 6.35
CA GLY A 187 -1.20 -0.05 5.08
C GLY A 187 -1.19 -1.10 3.97
N GLY A 188 -0.57 -0.75 2.85
CA GLY A 188 -0.44 -1.66 1.71
C GLY A 188 0.47 -2.84 2.01
N GLY A 189 1.61 -2.61 2.65
CA GLY A 189 2.63 -3.64 2.87
C GLY A 189 2.79 -4.12 4.30
N THR A 190 2.31 -3.35 5.28
CA THR A 190 2.48 -3.65 6.70
C THR A 190 1.22 -3.34 7.49
N SER A 191 1.09 -4.00 8.64
CA SER A 191 0.12 -3.65 9.66
C SER A 191 0.88 -3.31 10.92
N ASP A 192 0.67 -2.10 11.43
CA ASP A 192 1.36 -1.59 12.59
C ASP A 192 0.38 -1.33 13.72
N PHE A 193 0.78 -1.69 14.93
CA PHE A 193 -0.03 -1.58 16.14
C PHE A 193 0.74 -0.78 17.17
N THR A 194 0.05 0.17 17.79
CA THR A 194 0.64 1.03 18.80
C THR A 194 -0.36 1.21 19.95
N VAL A 195 0.05 0.86 21.16
CA VAL A 195 -0.71 1.19 22.35
C VAL A 195 -0.20 2.56 22.84
N ILE A 196 -1.10 3.51 22.93
CA ILE A 196 -0.77 4.90 23.23
C ILE A 196 -1.68 5.44 24.34
N ARG A 197 -1.09 6.28 25.20
CA ARG A 197 -1.84 7.02 26.21
C ARG A 197 -2.32 8.33 25.60
N LEU A 198 -3.63 8.54 25.60
CA LEU A 198 -4.27 9.78 25.16
C LEU A 198 -4.82 10.53 26.36
N ASN A 199 -4.55 11.82 26.42
CA ASN A 199 -5.09 12.69 27.45
C ASN A 199 -5.19 14.11 26.88
N PRO A 200 -6.36 14.77 26.94
CA PRO A 200 -6.52 16.12 26.41
C PRO A 200 -5.51 17.12 26.97
N GLU A 201 -5.08 16.94 28.21
CA GLU A 201 -4.10 17.81 28.85
C GLU A 201 -2.70 17.70 28.28
N ARG A 202 -2.42 16.60 27.55
CA ARG A 202 -1.11 16.33 26.94
C ARG A 202 -1.04 16.71 25.47
N SER A 203 -2.14 17.15 24.88
CA SER A 203 -2.21 17.45 23.43
C SER A 203 -1.26 18.56 22.97
N THR A 204 -0.83 19.42 23.88
CA THR A 204 0.08 20.54 23.61
C THR A 204 1.56 20.18 23.77
N LEU A 205 1.87 18.98 24.24
CA LEU A 205 3.27 18.56 24.42
C LEU A 205 3.91 18.29 23.05
N SER A 206 5.16 18.75 22.88
CA SER A 206 5.89 18.59 21.64
C SER A 206 6.48 17.18 21.49
N ASP A 207 6.87 16.54 22.59
CA ASP A 207 7.38 15.17 22.60
C ASP A 207 6.39 14.24 23.27
N ARG A 208 5.83 13.34 22.46
CA ARG A 208 4.81 12.38 22.89
C ARG A 208 5.34 10.95 22.90
N SER A 209 6.65 10.75 22.71
CA SER A 209 7.23 9.39 22.62
C SER A 209 7.02 8.58 23.89
N ALA A 210 6.98 9.21 25.05
CA ALA A 210 6.72 8.55 26.32
C ALA A 210 5.28 8.04 26.45
N ASP A 211 4.35 8.53 25.63
CA ASP A 211 2.96 8.09 25.63
C ASP A 211 2.76 6.83 24.79
N ILE A 212 3.77 6.41 24.04
CA ILE A 212 3.76 5.13 23.33
C ILE A 212 4.17 4.03 24.31
N LEU A 213 3.21 3.17 24.67
CA LEU A 213 3.42 2.14 25.67
C LEU A 213 3.96 0.84 25.07
N ALA A 214 3.61 0.54 23.85
CA ALA A 214 4.13 -0.62 23.11
C ALA A 214 3.86 -0.45 21.61
N THR A 215 4.67 -1.11 20.82
CA THR A 215 4.48 -1.21 19.37
C THR A 215 4.75 -2.62 18.91
N THR A 216 3.98 -3.09 17.92
CA THR A 216 4.25 -4.33 17.18
C THR A 216 3.92 -4.10 15.72
N GLY A 217 4.46 -4.93 14.85
CA GLY A 217 4.17 -4.85 13.42
C GLY A 217 4.31 -6.19 12.75
N VAL A 218 3.65 -6.34 11.63
CA VAL A 218 3.75 -7.53 10.79
C VAL A 218 3.74 -7.10 9.32
N HIS A 219 4.53 -7.78 8.49
CA HIS A 219 4.61 -7.50 7.06
C HIS A 219 3.44 -8.14 6.30
N ILE A 220 2.24 -7.79 6.70
CA ILE A 220 0.98 -8.18 6.06
C ILE A 220 0.14 -6.91 5.93
N GLY A 221 -0.26 -6.59 4.74
CA GLY A 221 -1.10 -5.43 4.47
C GLY A 221 -2.04 -5.68 3.31
N GLY A 222 -2.64 -4.60 2.80
CA GLY A 222 -3.64 -4.67 1.74
C GLY A 222 -3.16 -5.36 0.47
N THR A 223 -1.88 -5.19 0.12
CA THR A 223 -1.31 -5.83 -1.07
C THR A 223 -1.18 -7.34 -0.91
N ASP A 224 -0.98 -7.83 0.32
CA ASP A 224 -0.99 -9.28 0.59
C ASP A 224 -2.39 -9.86 0.46
N PHE A 225 -3.40 -9.13 0.92
CA PHE A 225 -4.78 -9.55 0.76
C PHE A 225 -5.16 -9.62 -0.72
N ASP A 226 -4.77 -8.63 -1.51
CA ASP A 226 -4.99 -8.61 -2.95
C ASP A 226 -4.31 -9.80 -3.64
N ARG A 227 -3.07 -10.10 -3.26
CA ARG A 227 -2.31 -11.22 -3.79
C ARG A 227 -3.01 -12.56 -3.51
N LEU A 228 -3.42 -12.77 -2.28
CA LEU A 228 -4.08 -14.02 -1.88
C LEU A 228 -5.43 -14.19 -2.59
N LEU A 229 -6.19 -13.11 -2.75
CA LEU A 229 -7.46 -13.15 -3.45
C LEU A 229 -7.27 -13.36 -4.95
N ASP A 230 -6.23 -12.77 -5.55
CA ASP A 230 -5.88 -13.00 -6.95
C ASP A 230 -5.50 -14.47 -7.18
N LEU A 231 -4.65 -15.02 -6.30
CA LEU A 231 -4.24 -16.43 -6.39
C LEU A 231 -5.42 -17.40 -6.25
N SER A 232 -6.40 -17.08 -5.42
CA SER A 232 -7.55 -17.96 -5.21
C SER A 232 -8.66 -17.79 -6.23
N THR A 233 -8.83 -16.58 -6.78
CA THR A 233 -10.00 -16.22 -7.59
C THR A 233 -9.69 -16.16 -9.08
N VAL A 234 -8.53 -15.64 -9.47
CA VAL A 234 -8.17 -15.41 -10.89
C VAL A 234 -7.14 -16.41 -11.40
N MET A 235 -6.06 -16.62 -10.68
CA MET A 235 -4.94 -17.45 -11.15
C MET A 235 -5.32 -18.91 -11.46
N PRO A 236 -6.32 -19.53 -10.81
CA PRO A 236 -6.74 -20.87 -11.22
C PRO A 236 -7.22 -20.94 -12.67
N TYR A 237 -7.79 -19.86 -13.20
CA TYR A 237 -8.19 -19.80 -14.61
C TYR A 237 -7.02 -19.71 -15.57
N LEU A 238 -5.81 -19.46 -15.06
CA LEU A 238 -4.55 -19.46 -15.82
C LEU A 238 -3.73 -20.72 -15.57
N GLY A 239 -4.18 -21.59 -14.68
CA GLY A 239 -3.54 -22.87 -14.39
C GLY A 239 -2.90 -22.98 -13.00
N TYR A 240 -3.07 -21.99 -12.14
CA TYR A 240 -2.57 -22.08 -10.76
C TYR A 240 -3.24 -23.28 -10.06
N LYS A 241 -2.42 -24.17 -9.50
CA LYS A 241 -2.82 -25.42 -8.85
C LYS A 241 -3.47 -26.45 -9.80
N HIS A 242 -3.37 -26.23 -11.10
CA HIS A 242 -3.86 -27.20 -12.08
C HIS A 242 -3.07 -28.50 -11.94
N VAL A 243 -3.78 -29.61 -11.77
CA VAL A 243 -3.19 -30.95 -11.78
C VAL A 243 -3.11 -31.39 -13.23
N GLY A 244 -1.93 -31.33 -13.79
CA GLY A 244 -1.68 -31.56 -15.20
C GLY A 244 -1.09 -32.91 -15.49
N THR A 245 -0.16 -32.92 -16.45
CA THR A 245 0.50 -34.12 -16.99
C THR A 245 1.15 -34.95 -15.88
N GLY A 246 0.83 -36.24 -15.87
CA GLY A 246 1.39 -37.17 -14.88
C GLY A 246 0.89 -36.94 -13.45
N GLY A 247 -0.23 -36.24 -13.26
CA GLY A 247 -0.79 -35.96 -11.96
C GLY A 247 0.01 -34.90 -11.17
N ARG A 248 0.91 -34.18 -11.84
CA ARG A 248 1.74 -33.14 -11.20
C ARG A 248 1.09 -31.79 -11.32
N ILE A 249 1.26 -30.99 -10.27
CA ILE A 249 0.77 -29.60 -10.25
C ILE A 249 1.69 -28.73 -11.11
N VAL A 250 1.09 -27.87 -11.93
CA VAL A 250 1.83 -26.89 -12.74
C VAL A 250 2.70 -26.02 -11.83
N PRO A 251 3.99 -25.79 -12.15
CA PRO A 251 4.87 -24.92 -11.37
C PRO A 251 4.25 -23.55 -11.13
N SER A 252 4.41 -23.02 -9.92
CA SER A 252 3.61 -21.90 -9.41
C SER A 252 4.29 -20.55 -9.45
N SER A 253 5.59 -20.46 -9.78
CA SER A 253 6.35 -19.20 -9.67
C SER A 253 5.76 -18.06 -10.51
N VAL A 254 5.29 -18.34 -11.71
CA VAL A 254 4.71 -17.32 -12.59
C VAL A 254 3.45 -16.71 -11.98
N PHE A 255 2.66 -17.52 -11.29
CA PHE A 255 1.41 -17.04 -10.66
C PHE A 255 1.70 -16.15 -9.46
N PHE A 256 2.74 -16.46 -8.68
CA PHE A 256 3.19 -15.62 -7.57
C PHE A 256 3.70 -14.26 -8.07
N ASP A 257 4.46 -14.25 -9.16
CA ASP A 257 4.94 -13.00 -9.75
C ASP A 257 3.77 -12.15 -10.29
N LEU A 258 2.83 -12.79 -11.00
CA LEU A 258 1.66 -12.09 -11.57
C LEU A 258 0.71 -11.54 -10.52
N SER A 259 0.71 -12.08 -9.32
CA SER A 259 -0.22 -11.66 -8.25
C SER A 259 0.39 -10.70 -7.24
N SER A 260 1.63 -10.27 -7.44
CA SER A 260 2.35 -9.37 -6.53
C SER A 260 2.66 -8.05 -7.21
N TRP A 261 2.11 -6.93 -6.71
CA TRP A 261 2.27 -5.60 -7.31
C TRP A 261 3.72 -5.25 -7.67
N HIS A 262 4.68 -5.65 -6.86
CA HIS A 262 6.09 -5.32 -7.05
C HIS A 262 6.86 -6.36 -7.87
N LEU A 263 6.29 -7.51 -8.17
CA LEU A 263 6.96 -8.60 -8.88
C LEU A 263 6.42 -8.83 -10.30
N ILE A 264 5.32 -8.19 -10.67
CA ILE A 264 4.64 -8.47 -11.95
C ILE A 264 5.58 -8.32 -13.14
N HIS A 265 6.45 -7.29 -13.14
CA HIS A 265 7.38 -7.09 -14.26
C HIS A 265 8.41 -8.21 -14.41
N GLN A 266 8.69 -8.96 -13.35
CA GLN A 266 9.58 -10.12 -13.43
C GLN A 266 8.98 -11.24 -14.30
N ALA A 267 7.65 -11.33 -14.34
CA ALA A 267 6.96 -12.30 -15.20
C ALA A 267 7.10 -11.98 -16.68
N TYR A 268 7.42 -10.75 -17.03
CA TYR A 268 7.52 -10.27 -18.42
C TYR A 268 8.94 -10.29 -18.98
N THR A 269 9.94 -10.69 -18.19
CA THR A 269 11.30 -10.83 -18.70
C THR A 269 11.35 -11.92 -19.76
N ARG A 270 12.31 -11.81 -20.69
CA ARG A 270 12.47 -12.81 -21.78
C ARG A 270 12.61 -14.21 -21.21
N LYS A 271 13.41 -14.37 -20.16
CA LYS A 271 13.63 -15.67 -19.50
C LYS A 271 12.33 -16.21 -18.88
N ALA A 272 11.59 -15.38 -18.15
CA ALA A 272 10.34 -15.77 -17.52
C ALA A 272 9.27 -16.12 -18.56
N MET A 273 9.18 -15.35 -19.65
CA MET A 273 8.24 -15.59 -20.75
C MET A 273 8.55 -16.92 -21.44
N HIS A 274 9.82 -17.21 -21.68
CA HIS A 274 10.25 -18.48 -22.28
C HIS A 274 9.89 -19.65 -21.36
N PHE A 275 10.18 -19.54 -20.08
CA PHE A 275 9.83 -20.58 -19.09
C PHE A 275 8.32 -20.82 -19.07
N ALA A 276 7.51 -19.76 -19.02
CA ALA A 276 6.05 -19.87 -19.00
C ALA A 276 5.52 -20.54 -20.27
N LYS A 277 6.09 -20.22 -21.45
CA LYS A 277 5.72 -20.84 -22.70
C LYS A 277 5.98 -22.35 -22.67
N GLU A 278 7.13 -22.77 -22.16
CA GLU A 278 7.51 -24.18 -22.08
C GLU A 278 6.64 -24.98 -21.10
N LEU A 279 5.89 -24.31 -20.21
CA LEU A 279 4.96 -24.97 -19.29
C LEU A 279 3.81 -25.70 -20.00
N TRP A 280 3.59 -25.45 -21.29
CA TRP A 280 2.49 -26.08 -22.02
C TRP A 280 2.49 -27.61 -21.88
N THR A 281 3.66 -28.23 -21.74
CA THR A 281 3.80 -29.67 -21.56
C THR A 281 3.28 -30.17 -20.19
N ASP A 282 3.21 -29.29 -19.23
CA ASP A 282 2.71 -29.63 -17.89
C ASP A 282 1.18 -29.51 -17.78
N TYR A 283 0.53 -28.89 -18.76
CA TYR A 283 -0.92 -28.68 -18.77
C TYR A 283 -1.64 -29.81 -19.50
N THR A 284 -2.72 -30.31 -18.90
CA THR A 284 -3.70 -31.18 -19.57
C THR A 284 -4.83 -30.38 -20.20
N ASP A 285 -5.13 -29.20 -19.66
CA ASP A 285 -6.11 -28.27 -20.21
C ASP A 285 -5.36 -27.10 -20.86
N GLN A 286 -5.24 -27.15 -22.19
CA GLN A 286 -4.49 -26.15 -22.94
C GLN A 286 -5.16 -24.77 -22.97
N ALA A 287 -6.47 -24.70 -22.71
CA ALA A 287 -7.16 -23.42 -22.62
C ALA A 287 -6.62 -22.59 -21.45
N LEU A 288 -6.26 -23.23 -20.33
CA LEU A 288 -5.67 -22.55 -19.19
C LEU A 288 -4.29 -21.98 -19.56
N HIS A 289 -3.46 -22.74 -20.25
CA HIS A 289 -2.14 -22.27 -20.67
C HIS A 289 -2.24 -21.13 -21.67
N ARG A 290 -3.17 -21.21 -22.62
CA ARG A 290 -3.39 -20.13 -23.59
C ARG A 290 -3.77 -18.84 -22.86
N ARG A 291 -4.63 -18.94 -21.85
CA ARG A 291 -5.04 -17.78 -21.05
C ARG A 291 -3.87 -17.19 -20.28
N LEU A 292 -3.01 -18.05 -19.73
CA LEU A 292 -1.76 -17.60 -19.10
C LEU A 292 -0.89 -16.82 -20.08
N MET A 293 -0.68 -17.37 -21.28
CA MET A 293 0.16 -16.71 -22.27
C MET A 293 -0.44 -15.39 -22.75
N ASP A 294 -1.77 -15.33 -22.93
CA ASP A 294 -2.45 -14.08 -23.27
C ASP A 294 -2.24 -13.01 -22.20
N ALA A 295 -2.35 -13.40 -20.92
CA ALA A 295 -2.12 -12.49 -19.80
C ALA A 295 -0.68 -11.97 -19.77
N LEU A 296 0.28 -12.81 -20.08
CA LEU A 296 1.70 -12.42 -20.10
C LEU A 296 2.04 -11.55 -21.32
N GLU A 297 1.63 -11.97 -22.53
CA GLU A 297 1.93 -11.26 -23.77
C GLU A 297 1.27 -9.88 -23.84
N GLU A 298 0.05 -9.77 -23.35
CA GLU A 298 -0.70 -8.51 -23.28
C GLU A 298 -0.45 -7.76 -21.98
N GLN A 299 0.40 -8.26 -21.10
CA GLN A 299 0.78 -7.65 -19.83
C GLN A 299 -0.41 -7.28 -18.94
N HIS A 300 -1.30 -8.22 -18.71
CA HIS A 300 -2.53 -8.01 -17.93
C HIS A 300 -2.35 -8.15 -16.40
N GLY A 301 -1.14 -8.39 -15.91
CA GLY A 301 -0.90 -8.67 -14.48
C GLY A 301 -1.48 -7.62 -13.54
N HIS A 302 -1.10 -6.36 -13.73
CA HIS A 302 -1.60 -5.26 -12.89
C HIS A 302 -3.11 -5.08 -13.05
N ARG A 303 -3.62 -5.25 -14.26
CA ARG A 303 -5.04 -5.09 -14.55
C ARG A 303 -5.89 -6.15 -13.86
N MET A 304 -5.42 -7.39 -13.85
CA MET A 304 -6.08 -8.47 -13.10
C MET A 304 -6.07 -8.18 -11.60
N LEU A 305 -4.92 -7.77 -11.08
CA LEU A 305 -4.77 -7.47 -9.65
C LEU A 305 -5.62 -6.25 -9.24
N ALA A 306 -5.68 -5.22 -10.08
CA ALA A 306 -6.54 -4.06 -9.85
C ALA A 306 -8.02 -4.44 -9.84
N SER A 307 -8.43 -5.37 -10.69
CA SER A 307 -9.81 -5.86 -10.72
C SER A 307 -10.18 -6.63 -9.44
N VAL A 308 -9.23 -7.40 -8.91
CA VAL A 308 -9.38 -8.09 -7.62
C VAL A 308 -9.49 -7.09 -6.47
N GLU A 309 -8.61 -6.09 -6.44
CA GLU A 309 -8.63 -5.03 -5.42
C GLU A 309 -9.98 -4.30 -5.43
N ALA A 310 -10.48 -3.94 -6.61
CA ALA A 310 -11.77 -3.27 -6.75
C ALA A 310 -12.93 -4.14 -6.21
N ALA A 311 -12.93 -5.43 -6.52
CA ALA A 311 -13.96 -6.35 -6.04
C ALA A 311 -13.87 -6.55 -4.51
N LYS A 312 -12.66 -6.64 -3.97
CA LYS A 312 -12.43 -6.71 -2.52
C LYS A 312 -13.03 -5.49 -1.81
N ILE A 313 -12.74 -4.30 -2.32
CA ILE A 313 -13.23 -3.05 -1.75
C ILE A 313 -14.76 -2.98 -1.84
N ALA A 314 -15.33 -3.28 -3.01
CA ALA A 314 -16.78 -3.25 -3.20
C ALA A 314 -17.51 -4.22 -2.27
N CYS A 315 -17.02 -5.44 -2.14
CA CYS A 315 -17.57 -6.46 -1.24
C CYS A 315 -17.48 -5.99 0.22
N SER A 316 -16.37 -5.40 0.62
CA SER A 316 -16.15 -4.93 2.00
C SER A 316 -17.09 -3.78 2.35
N ILE A 317 -17.39 -2.89 1.41
CA ILE A 317 -18.27 -1.75 1.65
C ILE A 317 -19.74 -2.21 1.70
N SER A 318 -20.19 -2.98 0.69
CA SER A 318 -21.59 -3.36 0.56
C SER A 318 -21.97 -4.56 1.43
N GLY A 319 -21.05 -5.44 1.72
CA GLY A 319 -21.33 -6.76 2.32
C GLY A 319 -21.84 -7.79 1.33
N ASP A 320 -22.09 -7.40 0.09
CA ASP A 320 -22.60 -8.26 -0.98
C ASP A 320 -21.46 -8.79 -1.84
N SER A 321 -21.74 -9.88 -2.57
CA SER A 321 -20.84 -10.43 -3.57
C SER A 321 -20.46 -9.38 -4.62
N ALA A 322 -19.21 -9.36 -5.04
CA ALA A 322 -18.69 -8.47 -6.08
C ALA A 322 -18.05 -9.28 -7.19
N THR A 323 -18.26 -8.86 -8.43
CA THR A 323 -17.65 -9.51 -9.60
C THR A 323 -16.25 -8.96 -9.85
N VAL A 324 -15.31 -9.87 -10.12
CA VAL A 324 -13.99 -9.50 -10.63
C VAL A 324 -14.10 -9.36 -12.13
N HIS A 325 -13.89 -8.14 -12.64
CA HIS A 325 -14.06 -7.84 -14.05
C HIS A 325 -12.81 -8.23 -14.86
N LEU A 326 -12.94 -9.31 -15.66
CA LEU A 326 -11.85 -9.90 -16.44
C LEU A 326 -12.16 -9.92 -17.95
N ASP A 327 -13.04 -9.05 -18.44
CA ASP A 327 -13.44 -9.03 -19.85
C ASP A 327 -12.25 -8.84 -20.80
N PHE A 328 -11.23 -8.10 -20.37
CA PHE A 328 -10.00 -7.88 -21.12
C PHE A 328 -9.21 -9.17 -21.34
N LEU A 329 -9.37 -10.15 -20.46
CA LEU A 329 -8.69 -11.45 -20.52
C LEU A 329 -9.55 -12.48 -21.25
N ASP A 330 -10.80 -12.62 -20.84
CA ASP A 330 -11.75 -13.58 -21.38
C ASP A 330 -13.17 -13.17 -20.98
N ARG A 331 -14.02 -12.89 -21.97
CA ARG A 331 -15.40 -12.44 -21.74
C ARG A 331 -16.30 -13.47 -21.07
N THR A 332 -15.88 -14.74 -21.05
CA THR A 332 -16.66 -15.81 -20.39
C THR A 332 -16.36 -15.93 -18.90
N LEU A 333 -15.35 -15.21 -18.39
CA LEU A 333 -14.96 -15.27 -16.99
C LEU A 333 -15.67 -14.20 -16.16
N HIS A 334 -16.40 -14.65 -15.13
CA HIS A 334 -17.10 -13.76 -14.21
C HIS A 334 -16.94 -14.25 -12.77
N PRO A 335 -15.67 -14.39 -12.29
CA PRO A 335 -15.47 -14.83 -10.92
C PRO A 335 -15.96 -13.78 -9.93
N THR A 336 -16.42 -14.23 -8.77
CA THR A 336 -16.94 -13.36 -7.72
C THR A 336 -16.18 -13.52 -6.43
N ILE A 337 -16.17 -12.45 -5.63
CA ILE A 337 -15.65 -12.44 -4.27
C ILE A 337 -16.83 -12.13 -3.35
N ASP A 338 -17.07 -12.99 -2.35
CA ASP A 338 -18.06 -12.75 -1.31
C ASP A 338 -17.39 -12.76 0.07
N ALA A 339 -18.15 -12.39 1.10
CA ALA A 339 -17.63 -12.30 2.45
C ALA A 339 -17.09 -13.64 2.94
N GLN A 340 -17.76 -14.74 2.63
CA GLN A 340 -17.34 -16.08 3.05
C GLN A 340 -16.04 -16.50 2.37
N SER A 341 -15.92 -16.31 1.07
CA SER A 341 -14.70 -16.68 0.33
C SER A 341 -13.51 -15.81 0.77
N MET A 342 -13.75 -14.52 1.04
CA MET A 342 -12.73 -13.63 1.57
C MET A 342 -12.23 -14.10 2.95
N GLU A 343 -13.15 -14.42 3.84
CA GLU A 343 -12.81 -14.91 5.18
C GLU A 343 -11.98 -16.19 5.10
N GLN A 344 -12.38 -17.14 4.26
CA GLN A 344 -11.63 -18.39 4.09
C GLN A 344 -10.24 -18.17 3.51
N THR A 345 -10.14 -17.37 2.46
CA THR A 345 -8.87 -17.10 1.76
C THR A 345 -7.90 -16.31 2.63
N LEU A 346 -8.39 -15.34 3.39
CA LEU A 346 -7.57 -14.44 4.18
C LEU A 346 -7.41 -14.86 5.64
N HIS A 347 -7.99 -15.99 6.02
CA HIS A 347 -8.07 -16.45 7.42
C HIS A 347 -6.70 -16.42 8.12
N ASP A 348 -5.69 -17.06 7.55
CA ASP A 348 -4.38 -17.18 8.19
C ASP A 348 -3.68 -15.84 8.32
N SER A 349 -3.76 -15.00 7.28
CA SER A 349 -3.18 -13.66 7.30
C SER A 349 -3.86 -12.75 8.31
N ILE A 350 -5.19 -12.78 8.36
CA ILE A 350 -5.95 -12.01 9.34
C ILE A 350 -5.65 -12.49 10.76
N HIS A 351 -5.52 -13.79 10.96
CA HIS A 351 -5.16 -14.35 12.26
C HIS A 351 -3.80 -13.84 12.74
N GLN A 352 -2.81 -13.76 11.85
CA GLN A 352 -1.49 -13.21 12.19
C GLN A 352 -1.58 -11.73 12.55
N VAL A 353 -2.38 -10.97 11.83
CA VAL A 353 -2.61 -9.54 12.12
C VAL A 353 -3.24 -9.38 13.51
N VAL A 354 -4.26 -10.17 13.81
CA VAL A 354 -4.94 -10.14 15.12
C VAL A 354 -3.99 -10.54 16.25
N GLN A 355 -3.19 -11.59 16.05
CA GLN A 355 -2.18 -11.99 17.04
C GLN A 355 -1.18 -10.87 17.30
N CYS A 356 -0.75 -10.16 16.27
CA CYS A 356 0.17 -9.05 16.41
C CYS A 356 -0.45 -7.90 17.23
N ALA A 357 -1.73 -7.63 17.00
CA ALA A 357 -2.48 -6.64 17.79
C ALA A 357 -2.58 -7.04 19.27
N GLN A 358 -2.89 -8.29 19.54
CA GLN A 358 -2.97 -8.83 20.91
C GLN A 358 -1.60 -8.82 21.59
N ALA A 359 -0.55 -9.12 20.86
CA ALA A 359 0.83 -9.06 21.36
C ALA A 359 1.22 -7.64 21.74
N CYS A 360 0.75 -6.63 21.01
CA CYS A 360 0.99 -5.23 21.33
C CYS A 360 0.37 -4.85 22.68
N VAL A 361 -0.87 -5.24 22.91
CA VAL A 361 -1.57 -4.99 24.17
C VAL A 361 -0.84 -5.69 25.33
N ALA A 362 -0.43 -6.93 25.14
CA ALA A 362 0.31 -7.69 26.14
C ALA A 362 1.68 -7.06 26.44
N ALA A 363 2.38 -6.59 25.41
CA ALA A 363 3.68 -5.93 25.56
C ALA A 363 3.58 -4.63 26.36
N ALA A 364 2.43 -3.97 26.33
CA ALA A 364 2.17 -2.78 27.15
C ALA A 364 1.86 -3.14 28.61
N GLY A 365 1.83 -4.42 28.96
CA GLY A 365 1.49 -4.87 30.31
C GLY A 365 0.00 -4.81 30.63
N LEU A 366 -0.85 -4.77 29.60
CA LEU A 366 -2.29 -4.58 29.74
C LEU A 366 -3.05 -5.85 29.34
N GLN A 367 -4.25 -5.99 29.87
CA GLN A 367 -5.18 -7.06 29.50
C GLN A 367 -6.17 -6.57 28.42
N GLY A 368 -6.32 -5.28 28.25
CA GLY A 368 -7.19 -4.67 27.27
C GLY A 368 -6.91 -3.19 27.13
N VAL A 369 -7.63 -2.55 26.24
CA VAL A 369 -7.54 -1.11 25.98
C VAL A 369 -8.93 -0.48 26.06
N ASP A 370 -8.96 0.84 26.27
CA ASP A 370 -10.23 1.57 26.36
C ASP A 370 -10.85 1.81 25.00
N ALA A 371 -10.04 1.93 23.96
CA ALA A 371 -10.51 2.21 22.61
C ALA A 371 -9.56 1.61 21.57
N VAL A 372 -10.10 1.33 20.37
CA VAL A 372 -9.35 0.89 19.20
C VAL A 372 -9.65 1.86 18.06
N TYR A 373 -8.60 2.45 17.50
CA TYR A 373 -8.72 3.37 16.37
C TYR A 373 -8.07 2.76 15.13
N LEU A 374 -8.85 2.70 14.05
CA LEU A 374 -8.39 2.17 12.78
C LEU A 374 -7.97 3.30 11.85
N THR A 375 -6.81 3.16 11.23
CA THR A 375 -6.28 4.09 10.25
C THR A 375 -5.60 3.32 9.11
N GLY A 376 -5.24 4.02 8.05
CA GLY A 376 -4.65 3.40 6.87
C GLY A 376 -5.67 3.03 5.81
N GLY A 377 -5.21 2.89 4.55
CA GLY A 377 -6.09 2.67 3.40
C GLY A 377 -6.78 1.31 3.38
N SER A 378 -6.22 0.31 4.07
CA SER A 378 -6.77 -1.05 4.11
C SER A 378 -7.62 -1.33 5.34
N SER A 379 -7.81 -0.35 6.23
CA SER A 379 -8.61 -0.49 7.46
C SER A 379 -10.10 -0.71 7.18
N ALA A 380 -10.56 -0.45 5.95
CA ALA A 380 -11.95 -0.65 5.53
C ALA A 380 -12.31 -2.12 5.26
N LEU A 381 -11.35 -3.05 5.30
CA LEU A 381 -11.61 -4.47 5.07
C LEU A 381 -12.49 -5.04 6.20
N ARG A 382 -13.77 -5.28 5.88
CA ARG A 382 -14.79 -5.69 6.87
C ARG A 382 -14.39 -6.94 7.65
N THR A 383 -13.87 -7.95 6.96
CA THR A 383 -13.45 -9.21 7.59
C THR A 383 -12.39 -8.98 8.67
N LEU A 384 -11.44 -8.09 8.41
CA LEU A 384 -10.39 -7.72 9.35
C LEU A 384 -10.95 -6.96 10.55
N ILE A 385 -11.82 -5.99 10.28
CA ILE A 385 -12.47 -5.18 11.34
C ILE A 385 -13.26 -6.08 12.29
N GLU A 386 -14.03 -7.01 11.75
CA GLU A 386 -14.82 -7.96 12.56
C GLU A 386 -13.91 -8.87 13.38
N ALA A 387 -12.82 -9.35 12.83
CA ALA A 387 -11.85 -10.19 13.54
C ALA A 387 -11.20 -9.42 14.70
N LEU A 388 -10.84 -8.16 14.48
CA LEU A 388 -10.28 -7.31 15.53
C LEU A 388 -11.31 -7.03 16.64
N ARG A 389 -12.57 -6.79 16.30
CA ARG A 389 -13.64 -6.58 17.28
C ARG A 389 -13.86 -7.80 18.17
N GLN A 390 -13.83 -9.00 17.59
CA GLN A 390 -13.98 -10.24 18.36
C GLN A 390 -12.81 -10.49 19.30
N ALA A 391 -11.60 -10.12 18.88
CA ALA A 391 -10.40 -10.30 19.67
C ALA A 391 -10.24 -9.26 20.78
N MET A 392 -10.88 -8.09 20.65
CA MET A 392 -10.75 -6.96 21.56
C MET A 392 -12.12 -6.37 21.87
N PRO A 393 -12.92 -7.07 22.69
CA PRO A 393 -14.26 -6.63 23.04
C PRO A 393 -14.30 -5.34 23.88
#